data_fffdaffbbe56f8f807f80d1204319ffb
#
_entry.id   fffdaffbbe56f8f807f80d1204319ffb
#
_cell.length_a   1.000
_cell.length_b   1.000
_cell.length_c   1.000
_cell.angle_alpha   90.00
_cell.angle_beta   90.00
_cell.angle_gamma   90.00
#
_symmetry.space_group_name_H-M   'P 1'
#
loop_
_entity.id
_entity.type
_entity.pdbx_description
1 polymer ?
#
loop_
_entity_poly.entity_id
_entity_poly.type
_entity_poly.pdbx_seq_one_letter_code
_entity_poly.pdbx_strand_id
1 'polypeptide(L)'
;MKIKKILSLGLILSLTSSVLVGCSSSNESSGDDDKTKITMIADLGGINDQSFNQSAWEGLQRAEKELGVEISVLESKQVSDYDANVETAVDQDSDLIIGIGFQMDKAIENAAKSYPEQKFAIIDYAYENQPANVNSIMFKAEEASYLVGLIAAKMSETGKVGFIGGTKVPVIESFEYGFLAGAESVGNNIKVSRQYADTYADAAKGKAIANQMHKDDVDIIFTAAGSTGTGAIEAARENNKKAIGVDMDQNFVAPENVITSAIKRVDNVVFDMVKNLLDGKFNGGEVTVCGLKEDAVGIAPSTKNFVSEEILKFVEEQAEKIKSGEIVVPVNEEQYNKTK
;
A
#
# COMPACT_ATOMS: atom_id res chain seq x y z
N MET A 1 74.49 46.96 -1.27
CA MET A 1 75.65 46.98 -2.20
C MET A 1 75.11 46.58 -3.59
N LYS A 2 75.21 47.56 -4.48
CA LYS A 2 75.33 47.50 -5.97
C LYS A 2 74.30 46.71 -6.76
N ILE A 3 73.30 47.35 -7.54
CA ILE A 3 73.54 48.01 -8.86
C ILE A 3 73.56 46.93 -9.95
N LYS A 4 72.79 46.92 -11.08
CA LYS A 4 72.32 47.83 -12.11
C LYS A 4 71.38 47.09 -13.03
N LYS A 5 70.26 47.65 -13.53
CA LYS A 5 70.04 48.29 -14.82
C LYS A 5 70.42 47.44 -16.06
N ILE A 6 69.53 47.26 -17.03
CA ILE A 6 69.19 48.12 -18.24
C ILE A 6 68.22 47.37 -19.11
N LEU A 7 67.02 47.84 -19.43
CA LEU A 7 66.59 48.56 -20.67
C LEU A 7 66.89 47.91 -22.01
N SER A 8 65.88 47.60 -22.80
CA SER A 8 65.56 48.15 -24.15
C SER A 8 64.54 47.23 -24.83
N LEU A 9 63.37 47.68 -25.17
CA LEU A 9 62.89 48.39 -26.33
C LEU A 9 63.02 47.60 -27.64
N GLY A 10 61.88 47.25 -28.24
CA GLY A 10 61.78 46.70 -29.61
C GLY A 10 60.34 46.41 -30.00
N LEU A 11 59.72 47.39 -30.54
CA LEU A 11 58.47 47.52 -31.29
C LEU A 11 58.53 46.63 -32.53
N ILE A 12 57.46 46.01 -33.00
CA ILE A 12 56.89 45.96 -34.37
C ILE A 12 55.66 45.03 -34.38
N LEU A 13 54.59 45.60 -34.63
CA LEU A 13 53.39 45.50 -35.39
C LEU A 13 53.32 44.39 -36.45
N SER A 14 52.31 43.45 -36.36
CA SER A 14 51.60 42.99 -37.56
C SER A 14 50.26 42.32 -37.14
N LEU A 15 49.19 42.89 -37.68
CA LEU A 15 47.83 42.37 -37.71
C LEU A 15 47.79 41.05 -38.49
N THR A 16 47.12 40.06 -37.96
CA THR A 16 46.30 39.12 -38.75
C THR A 16 45.10 38.64 -37.96
N SER A 17 43.92 38.95 -38.46
CA SER A 17 42.62 38.56 -38.01
C SER A 17 42.44 37.05 -38.19
N SER A 18 42.08 36.36 -37.16
CA SER A 18 41.46 35.01 -37.26
C SER A 18 40.32 34.94 -36.26
N VAL A 19 39.12 35.05 -36.79
CA VAL A 19 37.87 34.81 -36.10
C VAL A 19 37.78 33.31 -35.87
N LEU A 20 37.97 32.86 -34.64
CA LEU A 20 37.58 31.54 -34.17
C LEU A 20 36.33 31.71 -33.32
N VAL A 21 35.20 31.43 -33.96
CA VAL A 21 33.95 31.17 -33.25
C VAL A 21 34.13 29.87 -32.50
N GLY A 22 34.51 29.96 -31.24
CA GLY A 22 34.44 28.89 -30.27
C GLY A 22 33.02 28.85 -29.71
N CYS A 23 32.18 27.96 -30.26
CA CYS A 23 31.01 27.49 -29.53
C CYS A 23 31.50 26.68 -28.32
N SER A 24 31.67 27.37 -27.22
CA SER A 24 31.71 26.74 -25.92
C SER A 24 30.24 26.39 -25.57
N SER A 25 29.83 25.19 -25.93
CA SER A 25 28.68 24.57 -25.25
C SER A 25 29.13 24.29 -23.83
N SER A 26 28.89 25.23 -22.96
CA SER A 26 28.79 24.96 -21.54
C SER A 26 27.58 24.00 -21.37
N ASN A 27 27.87 22.73 -21.33
CA ASN A 27 27.01 21.79 -20.61
C ASN A 27 27.07 22.23 -19.14
N GLU A 28 26.29 23.23 -18.80
CA GLU A 28 25.82 23.32 -17.42
C GLU A 28 25.02 22.08 -17.21
N SER A 29 25.57 21.16 -16.43
CA SER A 29 24.84 20.13 -15.73
C SER A 29 23.81 20.87 -14.88
N SER A 30 22.59 21.00 -15.40
CA SER A 30 21.42 21.25 -14.57
C SER A 30 21.28 20.01 -13.69
N GLY A 31 21.97 20.06 -12.56
CA GLY A 31 21.87 19.04 -11.55
C GLY A 31 20.70 19.36 -10.63
N ASP A 32 20.02 18.36 -10.26
CA ASP A 32 19.31 18.07 -9.02
C ASP A 32 18.10 18.92 -8.59
N ASP A 33 17.83 20.09 -9.14
CA ASP A 33 16.71 20.94 -8.71
C ASP A 33 15.38 20.70 -9.48
N ASP A 34 15.33 19.71 -10.38
CA ASP A 34 14.19 19.53 -11.29
C ASP A 34 13.53 18.14 -11.19
N LYS A 35 13.82 17.41 -10.12
CA LYS A 35 13.18 16.10 -9.91
C LYS A 35 11.80 16.27 -9.31
N THR A 36 10.82 15.54 -9.86
CA THR A 36 9.49 15.45 -9.26
C THR A 36 9.58 14.87 -7.85
N LYS A 37 9.03 15.60 -6.87
CA LYS A 37 9.07 15.26 -5.44
C LYS A 37 7.77 14.63 -4.99
N ILE A 38 7.84 13.44 -4.41
CA ILE A 38 6.69 12.72 -3.90
C ILE A 38 6.85 12.51 -2.39
N THR A 39 5.89 13.00 -1.62
CA THR A 39 5.87 12.77 -0.16
C THR A 39 4.74 11.84 0.22
N MET A 40 5.09 10.77 0.90
CA MET A 40 4.15 9.85 1.52
C MET A 40 3.96 10.21 2.99
N ILE A 41 2.72 10.20 3.46
CA ILE A 41 2.41 10.31 4.88
C ILE A 41 1.89 8.96 5.34
N ALA A 42 2.67 8.29 6.19
CA ALA A 42 2.31 7.00 6.76
C ALA A 42 1.37 7.18 7.96
N ASP A 43 0.43 6.25 8.13
CA ASP A 43 -0.43 6.20 9.29
C ASP A 43 0.31 5.70 10.56
N LEU A 44 -0.45 5.38 11.61
CA LEU A 44 0.10 4.98 12.92
C LEU A 44 0.88 3.65 12.87
N GLY A 45 0.74 2.87 11.80
CA GLY A 45 1.49 1.62 11.59
C GLY A 45 2.97 1.87 11.27
N GLY A 46 3.28 3.00 10.63
CA GLY A 46 4.63 3.32 10.15
C GLY A 46 5.09 2.39 9.02
N ILE A 47 6.18 2.77 8.34
CA ILE A 47 6.66 2.07 7.13
C ILE A 47 7.25 0.66 7.36
N ASN A 48 7.33 0.21 8.60
CA ASN A 48 7.84 -1.12 8.96
C ASN A 48 6.72 -2.03 9.52
N ASP A 49 5.47 -1.80 9.15
CA ASP A 49 4.31 -2.55 9.62
C ASP A 49 4.21 -3.97 9.04
N GLN A 50 5.10 -4.31 8.10
CA GLN A 50 5.10 -5.59 7.36
C GLN A 50 3.78 -5.83 6.60
N SER A 51 3.05 -4.77 6.23
CA SER A 51 1.71 -4.78 5.64
C SER A 51 1.50 -3.56 4.75
N PHE A 52 0.49 -2.76 5.05
CA PHE A 52 -0.08 -1.69 4.24
C PHE A 52 0.86 -0.53 3.96
N ASN A 53 1.45 0.09 5.02
CA ASN A 53 2.36 1.22 4.84
C ASN A 53 3.67 0.79 4.19
N GLN A 54 4.22 -0.37 4.59
CA GLN A 54 5.43 -0.90 3.97
C GLN A 54 5.22 -1.16 2.48
N SER A 55 4.08 -1.75 2.09
CA SER A 55 3.76 -1.98 0.68
C SER A 55 3.73 -0.67 -0.12
N ALA A 56 3.11 0.39 0.42
CA ALA A 56 3.10 1.70 -0.21
C ALA A 56 4.51 2.29 -0.36
N TRP A 57 5.32 2.19 0.69
CA TRP A 57 6.70 2.67 0.70
C TRP A 57 7.59 1.92 -0.31
N GLU A 58 7.46 0.61 -0.42
CA GLU A 58 8.15 -0.19 -1.44
C GLU A 58 7.78 0.24 -2.87
N GLY A 59 6.52 0.62 -3.10
CA GLY A 59 6.06 1.20 -4.36
C GLY A 59 6.77 2.53 -4.69
N LEU A 60 6.93 3.42 -3.71
CA LEU A 60 7.68 4.67 -3.88
C LEU A 60 9.16 4.44 -4.09
N GLN A 61 9.80 3.55 -3.33
CA GLN A 61 11.21 3.20 -3.52
C GLN A 61 11.47 2.64 -4.93
N ARG A 62 10.53 1.87 -5.47
CA ARG A 62 10.58 1.43 -6.85
C ARG A 62 10.45 2.59 -7.82
N ALA A 63 9.54 3.54 -7.57
CA ALA A 63 9.39 4.74 -8.40
C ALA A 63 10.66 5.62 -8.38
N GLU A 64 11.29 5.83 -7.23
CA GLU A 64 12.57 6.53 -7.15
C GLU A 64 13.63 5.85 -8.03
N LYS A 65 13.76 4.54 -7.91
CA LYS A 65 14.77 3.76 -8.63
C LYS A 65 14.53 3.70 -10.14
N GLU A 66 13.28 3.55 -10.58
CA GLU A 66 12.94 3.26 -11.98
C GLU A 66 12.51 4.50 -12.73
N LEU A 67 11.92 5.49 -12.06
CA LEU A 67 11.37 6.71 -12.68
C LEU A 67 12.21 7.97 -12.37
N GLY A 68 13.17 7.88 -11.41
CA GLY A 68 14.09 8.96 -11.09
C GLY A 68 13.49 10.11 -10.27
N VAL A 69 12.33 9.92 -9.65
CA VAL A 69 11.71 10.89 -8.74
C VAL A 69 12.46 11.00 -7.42
N GLU A 70 12.25 12.09 -6.68
CA GLU A 70 12.68 12.22 -5.30
C GLU A 70 11.53 11.80 -4.38
N ILE A 71 11.82 10.98 -3.36
CA ILE A 71 10.80 10.50 -2.44
C ILE A 71 11.11 10.88 -1.00
N SER A 72 10.07 11.13 -0.23
CA SER A 72 10.17 11.30 1.22
C SER A 72 9.01 10.64 1.93
N VAL A 73 9.18 10.37 3.23
CA VAL A 73 8.12 9.84 4.08
C VAL A 73 8.06 10.58 5.41
N LEU A 74 6.84 10.91 5.82
CA LEU A 74 6.53 11.48 7.13
C LEU A 74 5.70 10.47 7.90
N GLU A 75 6.28 9.90 8.95
CA GLU A 75 5.58 8.94 9.81
C GLU A 75 4.80 9.66 10.91
N SER A 76 3.55 9.23 11.14
CA SER A 76 2.68 9.76 12.18
C SER A 76 2.72 8.86 13.41
N LYS A 77 2.80 9.45 14.60
CA LYS A 77 2.80 8.72 15.88
C LYS A 77 1.44 8.80 16.58
N GLN A 78 0.62 9.76 16.20
CA GLN A 78 -0.73 10.00 16.69
C GLN A 78 -1.56 10.70 15.60
N VAL A 79 -2.88 10.58 15.68
CA VAL A 79 -3.79 11.14 14.68
C VAL A 79 -3.61 12.66 14.50
N SER A 80 -3.28 13.38 15.57
CA SER A 80 -3.02 14.83 15.51
C SER A 80 -1.78 15.22 14.71
N ASP A 81 -0.92 14.27 14.33
CA ASP A 81 0.27 14.54 13.52
C ASP A 81 -0.09 14.67 12.02
N TYR A 82 -1.24 14.15 11.60
CA TYR A 82 -1.61 14.11 10.18
C TYR A 82 -1.65 15.47 9.52
N ASP A 83 -2.36 16.44 10.15
CA ASP A 83 -2.42 17.82 9.62
C ASP A 83 -1.02 18.45 9.52
N ALA A 84 -0.19 18.30 10.57
CA ALA A 84 1.16 18.87 10.60
C ALA A 84 2.09 18.19 9.57
N ASN A 85 1.95 16.91 9.33
CA ASN A 85 2.70 16.18 8.31
C ASN A 85 2.29 16.62 6.90
N VAL A 86 0.98 16.82 6.64
CA VAL A 86 0.51 17.35 5.36
C VAL A 86 1.05 18.75 5.09
N GLU A 87 0.99 19.66 6.08
CA GLU A 87 1.57 21.00 5.97
C GLU A 87 3.08 20.92 5.71
N THR A 88 3.80 20.05 6.42
CA THR A 88 5.24 19.85 6.21
C THR A 88 5.54 19.40 4.78
N ALA A 89 4.73 18.49 4.22
CA ALA A 89 4.91 18.02 2.85
C ALA A 89 4.64 19.13 1.81
N VAL A 90 3.67 20.01 2.08
CA VAL A 90 3.41 21.22 1.25
C VAL A 90 4.59 22.18 1.33
N ASP A 91 5.10 22.46 2.54
CA ASP A 91 6.23 23.35 2.77
C ASP A 91 7.55 22.85 2.13
N GLN A 92 7.64 21.55 1.85
CA GLN A 92 8.76 20.90 1.15
C GLN A 92 8.64 20.98 -0.37
N ASP A 93 7.65 21.68 -0.91
CA ASP A 93 7.36 21.77 -2.34
C ASP A 93 7.17 20.40 -3.02
N SER A 94 6.40 19.49 -2.38
CA SER A 94 6.08 18.19 -2.95
C SER A 94 5.13 18.33 -4.14
N ASP A 95 5.45 17.70 -5.28
CA ASP A 95 4.57 17.69 -6.47
C ASP A 95 3.33 16.81 -6.26
N LEU A 96 3.44 15.77 -5.43
CA LEU A 96 2.34 14.91 -5.01
C LEU A 96 2.51 14.51 -3.55
N ILE A 97 1.43 14.63 -2.78
CA ILE A 97 1.35 14.20 -1.38
C ILE A 97 0.37 13.03 -1.30
N ILE A 98 0.83 11.89 -0.78
CA ILE A 98 0.03 10.65 -0.69
C ILE A 98 -0.24 10.33 0.78
N GLY A 99 -1.48 10.43 1.19
CA GLY A 99 -1.95 9.96 2.50
C GLY A 99 -2.25 8.47 2.48
N ILE A 100 -1.60 7.70 3.35
CA ILE A 100 -1.78 6.25 3.42
C ILE A 100 -2.79 5.91 4.52
N GLY A 101 -4.00 5.54 4.08
CA GLY A 101 -5.07 5.07 4.94
C GLY A 101 -6.19 6.08 5.17
N PHE A 102 -7.37 5.52 5.44
CA PHE A 102 -8.63 6.26 5.62
C PHE A 102 -8.60 7.29 6.76
N GLN A 103 -7.73 7.11 7.76
CA GLN A 103 -7.64 8.02 8.91
C GLN A 103 -7.14 9.42 8.56
N MET A 104 -6.58 9.60 7.36
CA MET A 104 -6.10 10.90 6.86
C MET A 104 -7.18 11.70 6.12
N ASP A 105 -8.42 11.20 6.09
CA ASP A 105 -9.53 11.80 5.34
C ASP A 105 -9.67 13.31 5.58
N LYS A 106 -9.66 13.74 6.85
CA LYS A 106 -9.82 15.15 7.21
C LYS A 106 -8.58 15.98 6.91
N ALA A 107 -7.39 15.46 7.17
CA ALA A 107 -6.14 16.17 6.90
C ALA A 107 -5.98 16.45 5.39
N ILE A 108 -6.20 15.43 4.55
CA ILE A 108 -6.15 15.59 3.08
C ILE A 108 -7.28 16.50 2.57
N GLU A 109 -8.52 16.36 3.09
CA GLU A 109 -9.64 17.23 2.68
C GLU A 109 -9.37 18.70 3.00
N ASN A 110 -8.87 19.01 4.19
CA ASN A 110 -8.56 20.36 4.63
C ASN A 110 -7.41 20.97 3.81
N ALA A 111 -6.34 20.20 3.59
CA ALA A 111 -5.22 20.65 2.77
C ALA A 111 -5.63 20.86 1.30
N ALA A 112 -6.43 19.97 0.74
CA ALA A 112 -6.93 20.11 -0.63
C ALA A 112 -7.73 21.40 -0.84
N LYS A 113 -8.51 21.84 0.18
CA LYS A 113 -9.24 23.11 0.16
C LYS A 113 -8.31 24.31 0.31
N SER A 114 -7.26 24.19 1.14
CA SER A 114 -6.32 25.29 1.42
C SER A 114 -5.34 25.50 0.29
N TYR A 115 -4.97 24.42 -0.43
CA TYR A 115 -3.96 24.39 -1.48
C TYR A 115 -4.54 23.82 -2.79
N PRO A 116 -5.40 24.55 -3.51
CA PRO A 116 -6.15 24.01 -4.66
C PRO A 116 -5.28 23.57 -5.84
N GLU A 117 -4.05 24.09 -5.94
CA GLU A 117 -3.08 23.72 -7.00
C GLU A 117 -2.21 22.52 -6.61
N GLN A 118 -2.14 22.19 -5.31
CA GLN A 118 -1.38 21.04 -4.82
C GLN A 118 -2.10 19.75 -5.16
N LYS A 119 -1.36 18.75 -5.66
CA LYS A 119 -1.91 17.42 -5.94
C LYS A 119 -1.82 16.54 -4.70
N PHE A 120 -2.94 15.89 -4.39
CA PHE A 120 -3.06 14.94 -3.28
C PHE A 120 -3.57 13.61 -3.78
N ALA A 121 -3.20 12.55 -3.07
CA ALA A 121 -3.86 11.25 -3.19
C ALA A 121 -4.17 10.70 -1.79
N ILE A 122 -5.18 9.86 -1.70
CA ILE A 122 -5.51 9.14 -0.47
C ILE A 122 -5.82 7.69 -0.80
N ILE A 123 -5.27 6.77 -0.01
CA ILE A 123 -5.50 5.33 -0.14
C ILE A 123 -6.57 4.89 0.87
N ASP A 124 -7.51 4.06 0.43
CA ASP A 124 -8.61 3.48 1.23
C ASP A 124 -9.64 4.48 1.72
N TYR A 125 -9.78 5.60 1.04
CA TYR A 125 -10.86 6.54 1.31
C TYR A 125 -11.35 7.23 0.02
N ALA A 126 -12.67 7.45 -0.06
CA ALA A 126 -13.29 8.22 -1.13
C ALA A 126 -14.27 9.23 -0.51
N TYR A 127 -14.22 10.47 -0.99
CA TYR A 127 -15.08 11.54 -0.49
C TYR A 127 -16.43 11.52 -1.20
N GLU A 128 -17.51 11.83 -0.49
CA GLU A 128 -18.82 12.03 -1.09
C GLU A 128 -18.79 13.19 -2.13
N ASN A 129 -18.09 14.28 -1.78
CA ASN A 129 -17.80 15.39 -2.67
C ASN A 129 -16.29 15.40 -2.95
N GLN A 130 -15.86 14.66 -3.96
CA GLN A 130 -14.45 14.45 -4.29
C GLN A 130 -13.75 15.79 -4.63
N PRO A 131 -12.69 16.21 -3.88
CA PRO A 131 -11.96 17.43 -4.22
C PRO A 131 -11.23 17.29 -5.56
N ALA A 132 -11.26 18.34 -6.38
CA ALA A 132 -10.73 18.31 -7.75
C ALA A 132 -9.22 18.02 -7.84
N ASN A 133 -8.46 18.28 -6.79
CA ASN A 133 -7.03 18.06 -6.68
C ASN A 133 -6.65 16.82 -5.85
N VAL A 134 -7.62 15.94 -5.54
CA VAL A 134 -7.39 14.68 -4.82
C VAL A 134 -7.73 13.50 -5.73
N ASN A 135 -6.81 12.54 -5.86
CA ASN A 135 -7.11 11.21 -6.39
C ASN A 135 -7.34 10.24 -5.23
N SER A 136 -8.54 9.70 -5.11
CA SER A 136 -8.90 8.67 -4.13
C SER A 136 -8.73 7.28 -4.72
N ILE A 137 -8.03 6.39 -4.00
CA ILE A 137 -7.81 5.02 -4.43
C ILE A 137 -8.53 4.07 -3.48
N MET A 138 -9.41 3.25 -4.04
CA MET A 138 -10.15 2.22 -3.31
C MET A 138 -9.78 0.83 -3.85
N PHE A 139 -9.68 -0.14 -2.97
CA PHE A 139 -9.46 -1.53 -3.34
C PHE A 139 -10.69 -2.39 -3.07
N LYS A 140 -10.96 -3.33 -3.96
CA LYS A 140 -11.96 -4.38 -3.73
C LYS A 140 -11.35 -5.50 -2.88
N ALA A 141 -11.07 -5.17 -1.63
CA ALA A 141 -10.41 -6.07 -0.69
C ALA A 141 -11.25 -7.34 -0.42
N GLU A 142 -12.58 -7.24 -0.52
CA GLU A 142 -13.51 -8.35 -0.44
C GLU A 142 -13.22 -9.45 -1.45
N GLU A 143 -12.75 -9.09 -2.65
CA GLU A 143 -12.47 -10.07 -3.71
C GLU A 143 -11.31 -11.00 -3.32
N ALA A 144 -10.17 -10.44 -2.83
CA ALA A 144 -9.05 -11.24 -2.32
C ALA A 144 -9.44 -12.02 -1.06
N SER A 145 -10.21 -11.38 -0.18
CA SER A 145 -10.68 -11.99 1.07
C SER A 145 -11.59 -13.19 0.82
N TYR A 146 -12.45 -13.12 -0.19
CA TYR A 146 -13.24 -14.27 -0.62
C TYR A 146 -12.34 -15.45 -1.01
N LEU A 147 -11.31 -15.20 -1.82
CA LEU A 147 -10.40 -16.25 -2.26
C LEU A 147 -9.65 -16.90 -1.10
N VAL A 148 -9.15 -16.11 -0.15
CA VAL A 148 -8.47 -16.69 1.03
C VAL A 148 -9.46 -17.35 1.99
N GLY A 149 -10.73 -16.93 2.00
CA GLY A 149 -11.83 -17.61 2.70
C GLY A 149 -12.08 -19.02 2.16
N LEU A 150 -12.07 -19.20 0.82
CA LEU A 150 -12.15 -20.51 0.17
C LEU A 150 -10.97 -21.41 0.61
N ILE A 151 -9.75 -20.85 0.63
CA ILE A 151 -8.55 -21.58 1.06
C ILE A 151 -8.68 -22.00 2.52
N ALA A 152 -9.05 -21.07 3.40
CA ALA A 152 -9.25 -21.35 4.82
C ALA A 152 -10.23 -22.50 5.05
N ALA A 153 -11.39 -22.46 4.38
CA ALA A 153 -12.42 -23.48 4.53
C ALA A 153 -11.99 -24.87 4.02
N LYS A 154 -11.23 -24.91 2.93
CA LYS A 154 -10.73 -26.17 2.35
C LYS A 154 -9.55 -26.76 3.12
N MET A 155 -8.78 -25.91 3.83
CA MET A 155 -7.58 -26.30 4.56
C MET A 155 -7.84 -26.55 6.06
N SER A 156 -8.95 -26.05 6.61
CA SER A 156 -9.28 -26.23 8.03
C SER A 156 -9.60 -27.70 8.35
N GLU A 157 -8.92 -28.21 9.36
CA GLU A 157 -9.13 -29.56 9.91
C GLU A 157 -10.26 -29.60 10.94
N THR A 158 -10.48 -28.48 11.64
CA THR A 158 -11.49 -28.38 12.72
C THR A 158 -12.84 -27.86 12.23
N GLY A 159 -12.88 -27.28 11.01
CA GLY A 159 -14.03 -26.56 10.52
C GLY A 159 -14.27 -25.22 11.22
N LYS A 160 -13.27 -24.72 11.97
CA LYS A 160 -13.33 -23.44 12.68
C LYS A 160 -12.19 -22.54 12.22
N VAL A 161 -12.55 -21.43 11.58
CA VAL A 161 -11.59 -20.42 11.12
C VAL A 161 -11.85 -19.09 11.82
N GLY A 162 -10.89 -18.17 11.81
CA GLY A 162 -10.96 -16.89 12.48
C GLY A 162 -10.73 -15.72 11.56
N PHE A 163 -11.32 -14.57 11.89
CA PHE A 163 -11.02 -13.27 11.33
C PHE A 163 -10.66 -12.30 12.45
N ILE A 164 -9.53 -11.61 12.31
CA ILE A 164 -9.11 -10.53 13.20
C ILE A 164 -8.97 -9.26 12.36
N GLY A 165 -9.87 -8.29 12.59
CA GLY A 165 -9.81 -6.96 11.98
C GLY A 165 -9.13 -5.95 12.90
N GLY A 166 -8.57 -4.88 12.33
CA GLY A 166 -8.08 -3.73 13.08
C GLY A 166 -9.23 -2.99 13.77
N THR A 167 -9.82 -2.00 13.14
CA THR A 167 -11.03 -1.30 13.61
C THR A 167 -12.23 -1.64 12.73
N LYS A 168 -13.43 -1.53 13.29
CA LYS A 168 -14.67 -1.79 12.54
C LYS A 168 -15.04 -0.57 11.68
N VAL A 169 -14.52 -0.56 10.45
CA VAL A 169 -14.76 0.48 9.45
C VAL A 169 -15.00 -0.17 8.08
N PRO A 170 -15.61 0.54 7.10
CA PRO A 170 -16.01 -0.05 5.83
C PRO A 170 -14.92 -0.83 5.10
N VAL A 171 -13.68 -0.34 5.07
CA VAL A 171 -12.57 -1.04 4.42
C VAL A 171 -12.21 -2.36 5.11
N ILE A 172 -12.32 -2.45 6.43
CA ILE A 172 -12.05 -3.68 7.17
C ILE A 172 -13.27 -4.61 7.17
N GLU A 173 -14.48 -4.05 7.15
CA GLU A 173 -15.70 -4.84 6.94
C GLU A 173 -15.71 -5.53 5.57
N SER A 174 -15.16 -4.91 4.51
CA SER A 174 -15.05 -5.56 3.21
C SER A 174 -14.14 -6.80 3.26
N PHE A 175 -13.02 -6.75 3.99
CA PHE A 175 -12.20 -7.94 4.26
C PHE A 175 -12.99 -9.01 5.04
N GLU A 176 -13.68 -8.62 6.11
CA GLU A 176 -14.48 -9.54 6.94
C GLU A 176 -15.54 -10.26 6.12
N TYR A 177 -16.41 -9.51 5.44
CA TYR A 177 -17.55 -10.11 4.73
C TYR A 177 -17.16 -10.85 3.47
N GLY A 178 -16.08 -10.43 2.79
CA GLY A 178 -15.47 -11.22 1.73
C GLY A 178 -14.98 -12.57 2.24
N PHE A 179 -14.23 -12.58 3.35
CA PHE A 179 -13.72 -13.81 3.96
C PHE A 179 -14.86 -14.74 4.41
N LEU A 180 -15.88 -14.21 5.09
CA LEU A 180 -17.05 -14.98 5.50
C LEU A 180 -17.74 -15.65 4.30
N ALA A 181 -18.04 -14.86 3.28
CA ALA A 181 -18.71 -15.35 2.09
C ALA A 181 -17.91 -16.45 1.38
N GLY A 182 -16.59 -16.26 1.25
CA GLY A 182 -15.70 -17.28 0.69
C GLY A 182 -15.66 -18.55 1.52
N ALA A 183 -15.48 -18.44 2.84
CA ALA A 183 -15.40 -19.59 3.73
C ALA A 183 -16.70 -20.40 3.75
N GLU A 184 -17.85 -19.76 3.79
CA GLU A 184 -19.15 -20.42 3.83
C GLU A 184 -19.59 -21.00 2.48
N SER A 185 -19.10 -20.45 1.35
CA SER A 185 -19.46 -20.94 0.02
C SER A 185 -19.00 -22.36 -0.28
N VAL A 186 -18.04 -22.87 0.48
CA VAL A 186 -17.49 -24.24 0.32
C VAL A 186 -18.46 -25.32 0.84
N GLY A 187 -19.47 -24.94 1.61
CA GLY A 187 -20.54 -25.87 2.06
C GLY A 187 -20.17 -26.85 3.17
N ASN A 188 -19.04 -26.64 3.86
CA ASN A 188 -18.50 -27.58 4.85
C ASN A 188 -18.90 -27.28 6.31
N ASN A 189 -20.00 -26.56 6.57
CA ASN A 189 -20.40 -26.11 7.91
C ASN A 189 -19.29 -25.36 8.67
N ILE A 190 -18.51 -24.57 7.95
CA ILE A 190 -17.42 -23.78 8.52
C ILE A 190 -17.99 -22.77 9.51
N LYS A 191 -17.35 -22.66 10.68
CA LYS A 191 -17.66 -21.63 11.66
C LYS A 191 -16.58 -20.58 11.66
N VAL A 192 -16.97 -19.30 11.44
CA VAL A 192 -16.05 -18.18 11.45
C VAL A 192 -16.18 -17.40 12.75
N SER A 193 -15.12 -17.44 13.58
CA SER A 193 -14.98 -16.57 14.75
C SER A 193 -14.46 -15.21 14.30
N ARG A 194 -15.04 -14.11 14.79
CA ARG A 194 -14.70 -12.75 14.35
C ARG A 194 -14.41 -11.86 15.54
N GLN A 195 -13.34 -11.07 15.47
CA GLN A 195 -13.03 -10.07 16.48
C GLN A 195 -12.27 -8.88 15.87
N TYR A 196 -12.56 -7.69 16.40
CA TYR A 196 -11.82 -6.47 16.10
C TYR A 196 -10.88 -6.14 17.26
N ALA A 197 -9.66 -5.72 16.90
CA ALA A 197 -8.65 -5.36 17.88
C ALA A 197 -8.72 -3.89 18.29
N ASP A 198 -9.52 -3.06 17.61
CA ASP A 198 -9.62 -1.60 17.79
C ASP A 198 -8.26 -0.87 17.70
N THR A 199 -7.32 -1.44 16.96
CA THR A 199 -5.97 -0.88 16.73
C THR A 199 -5.29 -1.60 15.58
N TYR A 200 -4.29 -0.93 14.96
CA TYR A 200 -3.42 -1.49 13.92
C TYR A 200 -1.95 -1.63 14.37
N ALA A 201 -1.61 -1.10 15.56
CA ALA A 201 -0.23 -0.97 16.03
C ALA A 201 0.07 -1.70 17.35
N ASP A 202 -0.74 -2.70 17.74
CA ASP A 202 -0.57 -3.46 18.97
C ASP A 202 -0.49 -4.97 18.71
N ALA A 203 0.72 -5.45 18.41
CA ALA A 203 0.98 -6.88 18.19
C ALA A 203 0.65 -7.75 19.41
N ALA A 204 0.81 -7.24 20.64
CA ALA A 204 0.48 -7.99 21.85
C ALA A 204 -1.04 -8.26 21.95
N LYS A 205 -1.86 -7.28 21.59
CA LYS A 205 -3.33 -7.41 21.52
C LYS A 205 -3.74 -8.43 20.47
N GLY A 206 -3.16 -8.34 19.26
CA GLY A 206 -3.41 -9.31 18.18
C GLY A 206 -3.07 -10.74 18.60
N LYS A 207 -1.91 -10.93 19.22
CA LYS A 207 -1.48 -12.22 19.79
C LYS A 207 -2.43 -12.75 20.84
N ALA A 208 -2.92 -11.90 21.74
CA ALA A 208 -3.86 -12.30 22.79
C ALA A 208 -5.20 -12.77 22.20
N ILE A 209 -5.74 -12.05 21.20
CA ILE A 209 -6.98 -12.41 20.51
C ILE A 209 -6.81 -13.76 19.79
N ALA A 210 -5.74 -13.93 19.02
CA ALA A 210 -5.47 -15.17 18.29
C ALA A 210 -5.30 -16.37 19.25
N ASN A 211 -4.58 -16.18 20.36
CA ASN A 211 -4.45 -17.23 21.38
C ASN A 211 -5.81 -17.65 21.98
N GLN A 212 -6.73 -16.71 22.17
CA GLN A 212 -8.09 -17.06 22.62
C GLN A 212 -8.82 -17.87 21.55
N MET A 213 -8.78 -17.44 20.29
CA MET A 213 -9.41 -18.19 19.19
C MET A 213 -8.83 -19.61 19.05
N HIS A 214 -7.52 -19.77 19.18
CA HIS A 214 -6.86 -21.09 19.13
C HIS A 214 -7.29 -22.02 20.27
N LYS A 215 -7.58 -21.49 21.48
CA LYS A 215 -8.15 -22.25 22.59
C LYS A 215 -9.58 -22.75 22.28
N ASP A 216 -10.30 -22.04 21.42
CA ASP A 216 -11.64 -22.41 20.96
C ASP A 216 -11.60 -23.30 19.71
N ASP A 217 -10.44 -23.93 19.43
CA ASP A 217 -10.13 -24.83 18.30
C ASP A 217 -10.12 -24.16 16.92
N VAL A 218 -10.04 -22.84 16.83
CA VAL A 218 -9.79 -22.17 15.55
C VAL A 218 -8.39 -22.55 15.06
N ASP A 219 -8.28 -23.11 13.86
CA ASP A 219 -7.02 -23.64 13.34
C ASP A 219 -6.38 -22.76 12.26
N ILE A 220 -7.17 -21.90 11.61
CA ILE A 220 -6.69 -20.92 10.62
C ILE A 220 -7.27 -19.56 10.95
N ILE A 221 -6.42 -18.54 11.08
CA ILE A 221 -6.84 -17.15 11.34
C ILE A 221 -6.39 -16.25 10.20
N PHE A 222 -7.34 -15.55 9.59
CA PHE A 222 -7.07 -14.43 8.68
C PHE A 222 -7.01 -13.12 9.48
N THR A 223 -5.99 -12.30 9.21
CA THR A 223 -5.80 -11.03 9.90
C THR A 223 -5.71 -9.86 8.93
N ALA A 224 -6.57 -8.85 9.12
CA ALA A 224 -6.57 -7.57 8.40
C ALA A 224 -6.41 -6.43 9.42
N ALA A 225 -5.22 -6.34 10.04
CA ALA A 225 -4.97 -5.50 11.21
C ALA A 225 -3.55 -4.92 11.31
N GLY A 226 -2.82 -4.76 10.20
CA GLY A 226 -1.46 -4.20 10.19
C GLY A 226 -0.52 -4.90 11.18
N SER A 227 0.28 -4.14 11.93
CA SER A 227 1.22 -4.72 12.93
C SER A 227 0.51 -5.51 14.04
N THR A 228 -0.76 -5.22 14.36
CA THR A 228 -1.57 -6.05 15.26
C THR A 228 -1.75 -7.45 14.68
N GLY A 229 -1.90 -7.55 13.36
CA GLY A 229 -1.99 -8.82 12.64
C GLY A 229 -0.71 -9.65 12.71
N THR A 230 0.46 -9.04 12.71
CA THR A 230 1.73 -9.79 12.89
C THR A 230 1.79 -10.50 14.23
N GLY A 231 1.19 -9.92 15.28
CA GLY A 231 1.04 -10.59 16.57
C GLY A 231 0.13 -11.82 16.52
N ALA A 232 -0.93 -11.78 15.70
CA ALA A 232 -1.78 -12.95 15.48
C ALA A 232 -1.05 -14.07 14.70
N ILE A 233 -0.24 -13.70 13.71
CA ILE A 233 0.64 -14.65 12.98
C ILE A 233 1.64 -15.31 13.95
N GLU A 234 2.23 -14.53 14.86
CA GLU A 234 3.12 -15.06 15.89
C GLU A 234 2.42 -16.06 16.82
N ALA A 235 1.16 -15.79 17.23
CA ALA A 235 0.36 -16.73 18.01
C ALA A 235 0.11 -18.03 17.24
N ALA A 236 -0.16 -17.96 15.93
CA ALA A 236 -0.33 -19.15 15.10
C ALA A 236 0.96 -19.99 15.08
N ARG A 237 2.13 -19.34 14.96
CA ARG A 237 3.44 -20.00 15.02
C ARG A 237 3.64 -20.73 16.36
N GLU A 238 3.39 -20.06 17.48
CA GLU A 238 3.59 -20.63 18.82
C GLU A 238 2.65 -21.80 19.12
N ASN A 239 1.42 -21.77 18.57
CA ASN A 239 0.41 -22.81 18.74
C ASN A 239 0.44 -23.88 17.65
N ASN A 240 1.42 -23.83 16.73
CA ASN A 240 1.49 -24.72 15.56
C ASN A 240 0.17 -24.74 14.75
N LYS A 241 -0.42 -23.56 14.59
CA LYS A 241 -1.65 -23.30 13.81
C LYS A 241 -1.29 -22.56 12.52
N LYS A 242 -2.28 -22.29 11.68
CA LYS A 242 -2.10 -21.59 10.42
C LYS A 242 -2.63 -20.16 10.50
N ALA A 243 -2.03 -19.30 9.70
CA ALA A 243 -2.44 -17.91 9.54
C ALA A 243 -2.58 -17.55 8.06
N ILE A 244 -3.40 -16.55 7.80
CA ILE A 244 -3.53 -15.88 6.52
C ILE A 244 -3.18 -14.42 6.74
N GLY A 245 -2.22 -13.94 5.95
CA GLY A 245 -1.75 -12.56 6.00
C GLY A 245 -2.58 -11.61 5.14
N VAL A 246 -2.18 -10.34 5.08
CA VAL A 246 -2.87 -9.26 4.36
C VAL A 246 -1.87 -8.31 3.69
N ASP A 247 -2.33 -7.59 2.68
CA ASP A 247 -1.65 -6.57 1.88
C ASP A 247 -0.50 -7.12 1.03
N MET A 248 0.50 -7.72 1.64
CA MET A 248 1.66 -8.30 0.99
C MET A 248 1.80 -9.80 1.32
N ASP A 249 2.71 -10.50 0.63
CA ASP A 249 3.01 -11.90 0.94
C ASP A 249 3.73 -12.00 2.29
N GLN A 250 2.96 -12.16 3.38
CA GLN A 250 3.49 -12.22 4.75
C GLN A 250 4.06 -13.61 5.14
N ASN A 251 4.28 -14.51 4.18
CA ASN A 251 4.88 -15.81 4.49
C ASN A 251 6.24 -15.68 5.20
N PHE A 252 7.00 -14.61 4.93
CA PHE A 252 8.28 -14.36 5.59
C PHE A 252 8.18 -14.15 7.11
N VAL A 253 7.02 -13.75 7.63
CA VAL A 253 6.80 -13.52 9.08
C VAL A 253 6.80 -14.84 9.84
N ALA A 254 6.16 -15.87 9.28
CA ALA A 254 6.16 -17.23 9.85
C ALA A 254 6.07 -18.25 8.68
N PRO A 255 7.22 -18.63 8.08
CA PRO A 255 7.25 -19.37 6.82
C PRO A 255 6.55 -20.73 6.81
N GLU A 256 6.35 -21.36 7.98
CA GLU A 256 5.65 -22.64 8.09
C GLU A 256 4.16 -22.49 8.44
N ASN A 257 3.75 -21.29 8.85
CA ASN A 257 2.41 -21.05 9.41
C ASN A 257 1.54 -20.16 8.51
N VAL A 258 2.12 -19.16 7.83
CA VAL A 258 1.38 -18.32 6.88
C VAL A 258 1.23 -19.08 5.57
N ILE A 259 0.01 -19.59 5.31
CA ILE A 259 -0.28 -20.44 4.15
C ILE A 259 -0.66 -19.65 2.89
N THR A 260 -1.06 -18.41 3.05
CA THR A 260 -1.39 -17.44 2.01
C THR A 260 -1.54 -16.04 2.61
N SER A 261 -1.70 -15.02 1.78
CA SER A 261 -2.13 -13.68 2.18
C SER A 261 -3.17 -13.15 1.20
N ALA A 262 -4.14 -12.38 1.71
CA ALA A 262 -5.02 -11.56 0.87
C ALA A 262 -4.21 -10.36 0.39
N ILE A 263 -3.69 -10.46 -0.82
CA ILE A 263 -2.83 -9.44 -1.43
C ILE A 263 -3.64 -8.20 -1.80
N LYS A 264 -3.07 -7.04 -1.51
CA LYS A 264 -3.52 -5.72 -1.90
C LYS A 264 -2.31 -4.94 -2.40
N ARG A 265 -2.23 -4.77 -3.72
CA ARG A 265 -1.04 -4.26 -4.41
C ARG A 265 -0.90 -2.74 -4.30
N VAL A 266 -0.80 -2.25 -3.06
CA VAL A 266 -0.57 -0.82 -2.80
C VAL A 266 0.74 -0.36 -3.44
N ASP A 267 1.76 -1.23 -3.44
CA ASP A 267 3.05 -1.04 -4.10
C ASP A 267 2.90 -0.70 -5.60
N ASN A 268 2.11 -1.48 -6.34
CA ASN A 268 1.89 -1.24 -7.76
C ASN A 268 1.07 0.03 -8.00
N VAL A 269 0.01 0.22 -7.24
CA VAL A 269 -0.89 1.37 -7.42
C VAL A 269 -0.17 2.69 -7.13
N VAL A 270 0.66 2.73 -6.09
CA VAL A 270 1.49 3.91 -5.77
C VAL A 270 2.52 4.16 -6.88
N PHE A 271 3.19 3.12 -7.36
CA PHE A 271 4.12 3.24 -8.49
C PHE A 271 3.44 3.78 -9.75
N ASP A 272 2.29 3.21 -10.11
CA ASP A 272 1.55 3.63 -11.31
C ASP A 272 0.99 5.05 -11.17
N MET A 273 0.62 5.48 -9.98
CA MET A 273 0.20 6.85 -9.69
C MET A 273 1.35 7.84 -9.95
N VAL A 274 2.57 7.55 -9.48
CA VAL A 274 3.75 8.37 -9.74
C VAL A 274 4.05 8.41 -11.24
N LYS A 275 3.99 7.27 -11.93
CA LYS A 275 4.17 7.19 -13.37
C LYS A 275 3.14 8.04 -14.13
N ASN A 276 1.87 7.95 -13.74
CA ASN A 276 0.81 8.76 -14.34
C ASN A 276 1.01 10.25 -14.09
N LEU A 277 1.51 10.65 -12.91
CA LEU A 277 1.88 12.03 -12.62
C LEU A 277 2.94 12.54 -13.62
N LEU A 278 4.02 11.77 -13.83
CA LEU A 278 5.09 12.10 -14.76
C LEU A 278 4.61 12.17 -16.21
N ASP A 279 3.66 11.34 -16.59
CA ASP A 279 3.01 11.34 -17.91
C ASP A 279 2.00 12.51 -18.08
N GLY A 280 1.82 13.36 -17.08
CA GLY A 280 0.82 14.44 -17.08
C GLY A 280 -0.63 13.96 -16.98
N LYS A 281 -0.86 12.76 -16.45
CA LYS A 281 -2.16 12.09 -16.36
C LYS A 281 -2.63 11.94 -14.90
N PHE A 282 -2.41 12.95 -14.09
CA PHE A 282 -2.91 12.91 -12.71
C PHE A 282 -4.43 12.92 -12.67
N ASN A 283 -5.03 11.96 -11.96
CA ASN A 283 -6.49 11.75 -11.89
C ASN A 283 -7.13 12.52 -10.72
N GLY A 284 -6.82 13.81 -10.58
CA GLY A 284 -7.47 14.67 -9.58
C GLY A 284 -8.98 14.75 -9.79
N GLY A 285 -9.74 14.71 -8.69
CA GLY A 285 -11.19 14.69 -8.72
C GLY A 285 -11.81 13.32 -8.98
N GLU A 286 -11.01 12.26 -9.14
CA GLU A 286 -11.48 10.93 -9.47
C GLU A 286 -11.32 9.95 -8.30
N VAL A 287 -12.19 8.94 -8.27
CA VAL A 287 -12.09 7.77 -7.41
C VAL A 287 -11.69 6.59 -8.28
N THR A 288 -10.47 6.09 -8.09
CA THR A 288 -9.96 4.90 -8.77
C THR A 288 -10.28 3.67 -7.92
N VAL A 289 -10.95 2.67 -8.51
CA VAL A 289 -11.30 1.42 -7.82
C VAL A 289 -10.54 0.27 -8.45
N CYS A 290 -9.77 -0.46 -7.65
CA CYS A 290 -8.86 -1.51 -8.10
C CYS A 290 -9.24 -2.87 -7.48
N GLY A 291 -9.42 -3.89 -8.30
CA GLY A 291 -9.81 -5.24 -7.88
C GLY A 291 -9.00 -6.34 -8.55
N LEU A 292 -9.54 -7.56 -8.56
CA LEU A 292 -8.96 -8.72 -9.27
C LEU A 292 -8.80 -8.47 -10.76
N LYS A 293 -9.69 -7.70 -11.37
CA LYS A 293 -9.66 -7.41 -12.80
C LYS A 293 -8.46 -6.55 -13.20
N GLU A 294 -8.02 -5.67 -12.30
CA GLU A 294 -6.88 -4.78 -12.43
C GLU A 294 -5.59 -5.41 -11.87
N ASP A 295 -5.62 -6.69 -11.46
CA ASP A 295 -4.53 -7.38 -10.76
C ASP A 295 -4.02 -6.64 -9.50
N ALA A 296 -4.89 -5.82 -8.90
CA ALA A 296 -4.57 -5.02 -7.74
C ALA A 296 -4.85 -5.73 -6.40
N VAL A 297 -5.60 -6.82 -6.44
CA VAL A 297 -5.83 -7.71 -5.29
C VAL A 297 -5.72 -9.17 -5.72
N GLY A 298 -5.53 -10.09 -4.78
CA GLY A 298 -5.39 -11.51 -5.10
C GLY A 298 -4.93 -12.35 -3.94
N ILE A 299 -4.29 -13.48 -4.24
CA ILE A 299 -3.66 -14.35 -3.23
C ILE A 299 -2.13 -14.31 -3.38
N ALA A 300 -1.42 -14.59 -2.29
CA ALA A 300 0.03 -14.53 -2.24
C ALA A 300 0.70 -15.54 -3.18
N PRO A 301 1.83 -15.20 -3.83
CA PRO A 301 2.59 -16.15 -4.65
C PRO A 301 3.10 -17.36 -3.88
N SER A 302 3.37 -17.22 -2.57
CA SER A 302 3.80 -18.32 -1.70
C SER A 302 2.73 -19.37 -1.47
N THR A 303 1.45 -19.08 -1.74
CA THR A 303 0.29 -19.97 -1.53
C THR A 303 0.50 -21.36 -2.16
N LYS A 304 1.13 -21.42 -3.32
CA LYS A 304 1.44 -22.68 -4.04
C LYS A 304 2.31 -23.66 -3.27
N ASN A 305 3.01 -23.18 -2.24
CA ASN A 305 3.89 -24.04 -1.42
C ASN A 305 3.12 -24.79 -0.33
N PHE A 306 1.87 -24.40 -0.06
CA PHE A 306 1.06 -24.87 1.07
C PHE A 306 -0.27 -25.49 0.63
N VAL A 307 -0.80 -25.02 -0.48
CA VAL A 307 -2.13 -25.35 -0.98
C VAL A 307 -2.01 -26.26 -2.19
N SER A 308 -2.81 -27.34 -2.23
CA SER A 308 -2.77 -28.29 -3.34
C SER A 308 -3.18 -27.66 -4.67
N GLU A 309 -2.67 -28.19 -5.77
CA GLU A 309 -3.04 -27.75 -7.13
C GLU A 309 -4.55 -27.81 -7.39
N GLU A 310 -5.26 -28.78 -6.81
CA GLU A 310 -6.70 -28.90 -6.91
C GLU A 310 -7.41 -27.70 -6.27
N ILE A 311 -6.98 -27.32 -5.05
CA ILE A 311 -7.55 -26.15 -4.37
C ILE A 311 -7.19 -24.86 -5.12
N LEU A 312 -5.94 -24.72 -5.58
CA LEU A 312 -5.52 -23.53 -6.33
C LEU A 312 -6.34 -23.36 -7.61
N LYS A 313 -6.55 -24.43 -8.37
CA LYS A 313 -7.39 -24.40 -9.56
C LYS A 313 -8.82 -24.00 -9.25
N PHE A 314 -9.40 -24.55 -8.18
CA PHE A 314 -10.73 -24.15 -7.73
C PHE A 314 -10.81 -22.66 -7.38
N VAL A 315 -9.82 -22.13 -6.65
CA VAL A 315 -9.73 -20.72 -6.28
C VAL A 315 -9.60 -19.83 -7.53
N GLU A 316 -8.80 -20.23 -8.51
CA GLU A 316 -8.66 -19.52 -9.77
C GLU A 316 -9.98 -19.50 -10.57
N GLU A 317 -10.71 -20.60 -10.63
CA GLU A 317 -12.03 -20.65 -11.25
C GLU A 317 -13.02 -19.69 -10.56
N GLN A 318 -12.97 -19.54 -9.22
CA GLN A 318 -13.80 -18.58 -8.51
C GLN A 318 -13.34 -17.15 -8.77
N ALA A 319 -12.03 -16.90 -8.86
CA ALA A 319 -11.50 -15.57 -9.21
C ALA A 319 -12.01 -15.11 -10.60
N GLU A 320 -12.02 -16.00 -11.59
CA GLU A 320 -12.56 -15.67 -12.92
C GLU A 320 -14.07 -15.38 -12.88
N LYS A 321 -14.84 -16.06 -12.03
CA LYS A 321 -16.26 -15.75 -11.82
C LYS A 321 -16.47 -14.38 -11.16
N ILE A 322 -15.59 -13.98 -10.25
CA ILE A 322 -15.62 -12.63 -9.66
C ILE A 322 -15.27 -11.59 -10.74
N LYS A 323 -14.19 -11.80 -11.49
CA LYS A 323 -13.79 -10.90 -12.59
C LYS A 323 -14.87 -10.72 -13.65
N SER A 324 -15.63 -11.77 -13.96
CA SER A 324 -16.74 -11.73 -14.91
C SER A 324 -18.03 -11.12 -14.33
N GLY A 325 -18.11 -10.95 -13.01
CA GLY A 325 -19.31 -10.48 -12.31
C GLY A 325 -20.36 -11.58 -12.06
N GLU A 326 -20.06 -12.85 -12.32
CA GLU A 326 -20.93 -13.99 -11.97
C GLU A 326 -21.05 -14.13 -10.44
N ILE A 327 -19.95 -13.86 -9.73
CA ILE A 327 -19.93 -13.76 -8.27
C ILE A 327 -19.73 -12.30 -7.88
N VAL A 328 -20.67 -11.75 -7.12
CA VAL A 328 -20.57 -10.45 -6.48
C VAL A 328 -20.27 -10.69 -5.00
N VAL A 329 -19.07 -10.33 -4.59
CA VAL A 329 -18.62 -10.53 -3.21
C VAL A 329 -19.20 -9.42 -2.32
N PRO A 330 -19.83 -9.76 -1.17
CA PRO A 330 -20.38 -8.76 -0.26
C PRO A 330 -19.29 -7.95 0.44
N VAL A 331 -19.50 -6.64 0.58
CA VAL A 331 -18.58 -5.70 1.22
C VAL A 331 -18.97 -5.33 2.67
N ASN A 332 -20.19 -5.72 3.10
CA ASN A 332 -20.72 -5.40 4.43
C ASN A 332 -21.80 -6.39 4.86
N GLU A 333 -22.26 -6.24 6.11
CA GLU A 333 -23.25 -7.11 6.72
C GLU A 333 -24.58 -7.16 5.96
N GLU A 334 -25.04 -6.01 5.48
CA GLU A 334 -26.32 -5.93 4.74
C GLU A 334 -26.27 -6.75 3.45
N GLN A 335 -25.21 -6.57 2.66
CA GLN A 335 -25.02 -7.32 1.41
C GLN A 335 -24.84 -8.81 1.69
N TYR A 336 -24.02 -9.15 2.68
CA TYR A 336 -23.78 -10.54 3.07
C TYR A 336 -25.07 -11.25 3.51
N ASN A 337 -25.93 -10.60 4.28
CA ASN A 337 -27.22 -11.17 4.69
C ASN A 337 -28.19 -11.39 3.51
N LYS A 338 -28.03 -10.67 2.41
CA LYS A 338 -28.81 -10.88 1.18
C LYS A 338 -28.34 -12.09 0.35
N THR A 339 -27.15 -12.61 0.61
CA THR A 339 -26.62 -13.81 -0.07
C THR A 339 -27.01 -15.12 0.62
N LYS A 340 -27.61 -15.06 1.80
CA LYS A 340 -28.15 -16.20 2.57
C LYS A 340 -29.61 -16.46 2.24
#